data_25f4a3d2cddbac83fc6c4e9ea4c2147b
#
_entry.id   25f4a3d2cddbac83fc6c4e9ea4c2147b
#
_cell.length_a   1.000
_cell.length_b   1.000
_cell.length_c   1.000
_cell.angle_alpha   90.00
_cell.angle_beta   90.00
_cell.angle_gamma   90.00
#
_symmetry.space_group_name_H-M   'P 1'
#
loop_
_entity.id
_entity.type
_entity.pdbx_description
1 polymer ?
#
loop_
_entity_poly.entity_id
_entity_poly.type
_entity_poly.pdbx_seq_one_letter_code
_entity_poly.pdbx_strand_id
1 'polypeptide(L)' 'MRIIFCDDDPMVIEQLLSYVSEFFAQLGGKKVEFAYYSSGDALLNAKVRADIAFLDVEMPGVS' A
#
# COMPACT_ATOMS: atom_id res chain seq x y z
N MET A 1 5.07 -0.26 12.09
CA MET A 1 4.69 0.68 11.01
C MET A 1 3.82 -0.05 10.00
N ARG A 2 2.79 0.60 9.52
CA ARG A 2 1.89 0.01 8.51
C ARG A 2 1.95 0.82 7.23
N ILE A 3 2.15 0.11 6.12
CA ILE A 3 2.20 0.69 4.79
C ILE A 3 1.05 0.10 3.97
N ILE A 4 0.27 0.96 3.35
CA ILE A 4 -0.89 0.58 2.56
C ILE A 4 -0.64 0.89 1.09
N PHE A 5 -0.98 -0.06 0.23
CA PHE A 5 -0.99 0.12 -1.22
C PHE A 5 -2.42 0.04 -1.72
N CYS A 6 -2.82 1.00 -2.51
CA CYS A 6 -4.17 1.03 -3.08
C CYS A 6 -4.07 1.26 -4.57
N ASP A 7 -4.32 0.22 -5.36
CA ASP A 7 -4.22 0.24 -6.82
C ASP A 7 -5.08 -0.89 -7.36
N ASP A 8 -5.71 -0.68 -8.50
CA ASP A 8 -6.51 -1.72 -9.14
C ASP A 8 -5.69 -2.70 -9.97
N ASP A 9 -4.39 -2.43 -10.15
CA ASP A 9 -3.49 -3.30 -10.89
C ASP A 9 -2.61 -4.09 -9.91
N PRO A 10 -2.83 -5.40 -9.76
CA PRO A 10 -2.04 -6.20 -8.83
C PRO A 10 -0.57 -6.27 -9.17
N MET A 11 -0.19 -6.10 -10.43
CA MET A 11 1.22 -6.09 -10.81
C MET A 11 1.94 -4.85 -10.28
N VAL A 12 1.26 -3.72 -10.27
CA VAL A 12 1.82 -2.47 -9.70
C VAL A 12 2.02 -2.65 -8.20
N ILE A 13 1.03 -3.21 -7.51
CA ILE A 13 1.14 -3.47 -6.07
C ILE A 13 2.34 -4.39 -5.78
N GLU A 14 2.49 -5.45 -6.56
CA GLU A 14 3.58 -6.40 -6.38
C GLU A 14 4.94 -5.73 -6.55
N GLN A 15 5.09 -4.89 -7.57
CA GLN A 15 6.33 -4.17 -7.81
C GLN A 15 6.64 -3.18 -6.68
N LEU A 16 5.65 -2.42 -6.25
CA LEU A 16 5.82 -1.47 -5.15
C LEU A 16 6.18 -2.20 -3.86
N LEU A 17 5.51 -3.30 -3.58
CA LEU A 17 5.80 -4.10 -2.40
C LEU A 17 7.25 -4.59 -2.40
N SER A 18 7.74 -5.04 -3.54
CA SER A 18 9.11 -5.50 -3.68
C SER A 18 10.12 -4.39 -3.38
N TYR A 19 9.94 -3.22 -3.97
CA TYR A 19 10.85 -2.10 -3.75
C TYR A 19 10.82 -1.62 -2.30
N VAL A 20 9.64 -1.47 -1.75
CA VAL A 20 9.47 -0.93 -0.40
C VAL A 20 10.00 -1.92 0.64
N SER A 21 9.73 -3.20 0.48
CA SER A 21 10.22 -4.20 1.42
C SER A 21 11.75 -4.29 1.40
N GLU A 22 12.36 -4.20 0.22
CA GLU A 22 13.80 -4.16 0.10
C GLU A 22 14.41 -2.92 0.77
N PHE A 23 13.77 -1.77 0.57
CA PHE A 23 14.22 -0.53 1.18
C PHE A 23 14.23 -0.63 2.70
N PHE A 24 13.16 -1.13 3.30
CA PHE A 24 13.08 -1.25 4.75
C PHE A 24 14.00 -2.34 5.30
N ALA A 25 14.26 -3.39 4.54
CA ALA A 25 15.22 -4.41 4.93
C ALA A 25 16.62 -3.82 5.06
N GLN A 26 16.98 -2.88 4.17
CA GLN A 26 18.28 -2.22 4.21
C GLN A 26 18.40 -1.24 5.38
N LEU A 27 17.27 -0.73 5.89
CA LEU A 27 17.29 0.21 7.00
C LEU A 27 17.40 -0.45 8.38
N GLY A 28 17.61 -1.76 8.45
CA GLY A 28 17.89 -2.44 9.70
C GLY A 28 16.71 -3.02 10.43
N GLY A 29 15.63 -3.29 9.73
CA GLY A 29 14.68 -4.25 10.25
C GLY A 29 13.65 -3.75 11.23
N LYS A 30 13.12 -2.57 11.06
CA LYS A 30 11.89 -2.21 11.76
C LYS A 30 10.77 -3.11 11.28
N LYS A 31 9.90 -3.54 12.21
CA LYS A 31 8.75 -4.34 11.85
C LYS A 31 7.79 -3.52 11.01
N VAL A 32 7.53 -3.98 9.79
CA VAL A 32 6.65 -3.31 8.86
C VAL A 32 5.53 -4.24 8.43
N GLU A 33 4.30 -3.76 8.50
CA GLU A 33 3.13 -4.48 8.04
C GLU A 33 2.67 -3.87 6.72
N PHE A 34 2.31 -4.74 5.76
CA PHE A 34 1.82 -4.31 4.46
C PHE A 34 0.37 -4.73 4.30
N ALA A 35 -0.42 -3.85 3.70
CA ALA A 35 -1.79 -4.15 3.34
C ALA A 35 -2.07 -3.56 1.97
N TYR A 36 -2.93 -4.20 1.18
CA TYR A 36 -3.28 -3.69 -0.13
C TYR A 36 -4.78 -3.79 -0.37
N TYR A 37 -5.27 -2.80 -1.12
CA TYR A 37 -6.67 -2.67 -1.47
C TYR A 37 -6.77 -2.40 -2.96
N SER A 38 -7.79 -2.95 -3.60
CA SER A 38 -7.97 -2.82 -5.05
C SER A 38 -8.82 -1.62 -5.45
N SER A 39 -9.39 -0.92 -4.48
CA SER A 39 -10.19 0.28 -4.76
C SER A 39 -10.17 1.24 -3.58
N GLY A 40 -10.47 2.50 -3.87
CA GLY A 40 -10.59 3.52 -2.83
C GLY A 40 -11.71 3.21 -1.86
N ASP A 41 -12.83 2.67 -2.36
CA ASP A 41 -13.95 2.28 -1.50
C ASP A 41 -13.57 1.18 -0.53
N ALA A 42 -12.84 0.18 -1.00
CA ALA A 42 -12.37 -0.91 -0.13
C ALA A 42 -11.45 -0.36 0.97
N LEU A 43 -10.57 0.57 0.63
CA LEU A 43 -9.67 1.19 1.59
C LEU A 43 -10.45 1.99 2.64
N LEU A 44 -11.41 2.80 2.21
CA LEU A 44 -12.21 3.61 3.13
C LEU A 44 -13.07 2.75 4.05
N ASN A 45 -13.64 1.67 3.53
CA ASN A 45 -14.48 0.77 4.32
C ASN A 45 -13.67 -0.03 5.34
N ALA A 46 -12.41 -0.28 5.07
CA ALA A 46 -11.55 -1.04 5.97
C ALA A 46 -11.20 -0.26 7.24
N LYS A 47 -11.25 1.08 7.20
CA LYS A 47 -10.96 1.95 8.34
C LYS A 47 -9.65 1.65 9.03
N VAL A 48 -8.63 1.31 8.24
CA VAL A 48 -7.31 1.01 8.77
C VAL A 48 -6.47 2.26 8.88
N ARG A 49 -5.57 2.26 9.86
CA ARG A 49 -4.58 3.32 10.01
C ARG A 49 -3.31 2.94 9.28
N ALA A 50 -2.70 3.91 8.63
CA ALA A 50 -1.44 3.71 7.92
C ALA A 50 -0.47 4.82 8.26
N ASP A 51 0.80 4.47 8.34
CA ASP A 51 1.87 5.46 8.46
C ASP A 51 2.23 6.02 7.09
N ILE A 52 2.18 5.15 6.07
CA ILE A 52 2.44 5.54 4.68
C ILE A 52 1.37 4.89 3.81
N ALA A 53 0.86 5.63 2.83
CA ALA A 53 -0.10 5.10 1.87
C ALA A 53 0.32 5.48 0.45
N PHE A 54 0.36 4.49 -0.44
CA PHE A 54 0.58 4.69 -1.87
C PHE A 54 -0.77 4.53 -2.57
N LEU A 55 -1.24 5.60 -3.19
CA LEU A 55 -2.56 5.64 -3.80
C LEU A 55 -2.45 5.90 -5.29
N ASP A 56 -3.19 5.13 -6.09
CA ASP A 56 -3.37 5.42 -7.51
C ASP A 56 -4.56 6.36 -7.67
N VAL A 57 -4.30 7.56 -8.15
CA VAL A 57 -5.33 8.60 -8.30
C VAL A 57 -6.28 8.36 -9.47
N GLU A 58 -5.95 7.45 -10.36
CA GLU A 58 -6.79 7.09 -11.51
C GLU A 58 -7.73 5.93 -11.22
N MET A 59 -7.67 5.40 -10.01
CA MET A 59 -8.44 4.24 -9.61
C MET A 59 -9.92 4.60 -9.41
N PRO A 60 -10.85 3.72 -9.81
CA PRO A 60 -12.26 3.93 -9.53
C PRO A 60 -12.52 4.11 -8.03
N GLY A 61 -13.38 5.06 -7.69
CA GLY A 61 -13.68 5.37 -6.29
C GLY A 61 -12.71 6.35 -5.65
N VAL A 62 -11.69 6.78 -6.37
CA VAL A 62 -10.75 7.81 -5.93
C VAL A 62 -10.73 8.93 -6.96
N SER A 63 -11.07 10.09 -6.56
CA SER A 63 -11.12 11.24 -7.46
C SER A 63 -10.44 12.46 -6.86
#